data_677d57f142967775402f209a33536344
#
_entry.id   677d57f142967775402f209a33536344
#
_cell.length_a   1.000
_cell.length_b   1.000
_cell.length_c   1.000
_cell.angle_alpha   90.00
_cell.angle_beta   90.00
_cell.angle_gamma   90.00
#
_symmetry.space_group_name_H-M   'P 1'
#
loop_
_entity.id
_entity.type
_entity.pdbx_description
1 polymer ?
#
loop_
_entity_poly.entity_id
_entity_poly.type
_entity_poly.pdbx_seq_one_letter_code
_entity_poly.pdbx_strand_id
1 'polypeptide(L)'
;LDYKVGTVYMGGIRVEQPLYMGGKIRAAYRMSVLGKEMAEMNEALTATEVILKTDKAYALVVKAQEMKKVADKYNAVLRELLSNVESAYKHGLKPQNDVLKVQVKLNESELSIRKAENALRLATMNLCHLIGKPLVSDIRISGDYPAVEKGMDVQVSDISARPEYAILDKQVEIAGQQVRLNRSELLPKVGIMGSYDYVHGFELNDQMLMDKGSFSVLLNVSTPLFHFGERSNKVRAAKAKLMQSRLEQENMNEQMMLELTQAANNLDEARLESELSDRSLLQAEENM
;
A
#
# COMPACT_ATOMS: atom_id res chain seq x y z
N LEU A 1 11.86 45.95 -57.09
CA LEU A 1 12.63 44.69 -57.20
C LEU A 1 11.78 43.58 -56.56
N ASP A 2 11.08 42.80 -57.41
CA ASP A 2 10.35 41.63 -56.95
C ASP A 2 11.33 40.46 -56.82
N TYR A 3 11.52 39.96 -55.60
CA TYR A 3 12.30 38.75 -55.33
C TYR A 3 11.36 37.56 -55.28
N LYS A 4 11.60 36.54 -56.08
CA LYS A 4 10.86 35.30 -56.11
C LYS A 4 11.67 34.26 -55.33
N VAL A 5 11.20 33.83 -54.17
CA VAL A 5 11.85 32.78 -53.37
C VAL A 5 11.11 31.47 -53.62
N GLY A 6 11.82 30.43 -54.02
CA GLY A 6 11.27 29.09 -54.22
C GLY A 6 10.97 28.37 -52.88
N THR A 7 10.36 27.19 -52.95
CA THR A 7 10.06 26.37 -51.76
C THR A 7 11.38 25.70 -51.30
N VAL A 8 11.73 25.94 -50.04
CA VAL A 8 12.94 25.37 -49.40
C VAL A 8 12.57 24.14 -48.60
N TYR A 9 13.26 23.03 -48.87
CA TYR A 9 13.17 21.80 -48.09
C TYR A 9 14.44 21.65 -47.27
N MET A 10 14.28 21.45 -45.93
CA MET A 10 15.40 21.19 -45.03
C MET A 10 15.14 19.89 -44.29
N GLY A 11 16.13 19.04 -44.21
CA GLY A 11 16.10 17.81 -43.44
C GLY A 11 17.47 17.51 -42.86
N GLY A 12 17.53 16.94 -41.66
CA GLY A 12 18.82 16.64 -41.05
C GLY A 12 18.73 15.57 -39.99
N ILE A 13 19.87 14.94 -39.74
CA ILE A 13 20.06 13.99 -38.63
C ILE A 13 21.08 14.60 -37.69
N ARG A 14 20.76 14.61 -36.41
CA ARG A 14 21.64 15.11 -35.34
C ARG A 14 21.85 14.02 -34.31
N VAL A 15 23.12 13.78 -33.96
CA VAL A 15 23.53 12.87 -32.90
C VAL A 15 24.26 13.70 -31.83
N GLU A 16 23.77 13.64 -30.60
CA GLU A 16 24.38 14.35 -29.49
C GLU A 16 24.78 13.33 -28.42
N GLN A 17 26.06 13.35 -28.03
CA GLN A 17 26.61 12.46 -27.02
C GLN A 17 27.24 13.28 -25.89
N PRO A 18 26.67 13.25 -24.66
CA PRO A 18 27.34 13.82 -23.51
C PRO A 18 28.55 12.97 -23.13
N LEU A 19 29.73 13.58 -23.07
CA LEU A 19 30.99 12.94 -22.66
C LEU A 19 31.20 13.07 -21.13
N TYR A 20 30.86 14.23 -20.58
CA TYR A 20 30.95 14.50 -19.16
C TYR A 20 29.86 15.48 -18.74
N MET A 21 29.10 15.11 -17.68
CA MET A 21 27.99 15.90 -17.15
C MET A 21 28.10 16.10 -15.63
N GLY A 22 29.33 16.21 -15.11
CA GLY A 22 29.53 16.39 -13.67
C GLY A 22 29.02 15.25 -12.78
N GLY A 23 28.83 14.06 -13.35
CA GLY A 23 28.24 12.92 -12.65
C GLY A 23 26.70 12.86 -12.66
N LYS A 24 26.02 13.79 -13.37
CA LYS A 24 24.55 13.87 -13.45
C LYS A 24 23.93 12.56 -13.94
N ILE A 25 24.44 12.01 -15.05
CA ILE A 25 23.91 10.79 -15.68
C ILE A 25 24.03 9.60 -14.71
N ARG A 26 25.19 9.46 -14.06
CA ARG A 26 25.41 8.37 -13.09
C ARG A 26 24.49 8.47 -11.88
N ALA A 27 24.30 9.69 -11.34
CA ALA A 27 23.38 9.90 -10.22
C ALA A 27 21.93 9.60 -10.62
N ALA A 28 21.47 10.08 -11.78
CA ALA A 28 20.13 9.83 -12.29
C ALA A 28 19.91 8.33 -12.56
N TYR A 29 20.87 7.64 -13.18
CA TYR A 29 20.80 6.19 -13.39
C TYR A 29 20.69 5.43 -12.06
N ARG A 30 21.53 5.79 -11.07
CA ARG A 30 21.46 5.14 -9.74
C ARG A 30 20.12 5.39 -9.05
N MET A 31 19.54 6.59 -9.17
CA MET A 31 18.19 6.88 -8.66
C MET A 31 17.13 6.00 -9.32
N SER A 32 17.21 5.78 -10.64
CA SER A 32 16.28 4.91 -11.36
C SER A 32 16.41 3.44 -10.93
N VAL A 33 17.64 2.95 -10.72
CA VAL A 33 17.88 1.60 -10.20
C VAL A 33 17.28 1.44 -8.79
N LEU A 34 17.55 2.40 -7.90
CA LEU A 34 16.97 2.40 -6.55
C LEU A 34 15.44 2.49 -6.57
N GLY A 35 14.88 3.27 -7.49
CA GLY A 35 13.43 3.36 -7.71
C GLY A 35 12.82 2.01 -8.16
N LYS A 36 13.52 1.27 -9.04
CA LYS A 36 13.12 -0.08 -9.41
C LYS A 36 13.16 -1.03 -8.21
N GLU A 37 14.29 -1.05 -7.46
CA GLU A 37 14.43 -1.86 -6.25
C GLU A 37 13.32 -1.57 -5.23
N MET A 38 12.97 -0.29 -5.02
CA MET A 38 11.84 0.10 -4.16
C MET A 38 10.48 -0.41 -4.67
N ALA A 39 10.25 -0.37 -5.99
CA ALA A 39 9.01 -0.87 -6.58
C ALA A 39 8.86 -2.38 -6.37
N GLU A 40 9.92 -3.15 -6.51
CA GLU A 40 9.96 -4.59 -6.24
C GLU A 40 9.67 -4.90 -4.75
N MET A 41 10.23 -4.11 -3.84
CA MET A 41 9.93 -4.23 -2.40
C MET A 41 8.48 -3.85 -2.05
N ASN A 42 7.93 -2.82 -2.70
CA ASN A 42 6.53 -2.44 -2.55
C ASN A 42 5.56 -3.52 -3.08
N GLU A 43 5.93 -4.24 -4.15
CA GLU A 43 5.17 -5.39 -4.64
C GLU A 43 5.11 -6.49 -3.57
N ALA A 44 6.26 -6.85 -2.97
CA ALA A 44 6.32 -7.85 -1.90
C ALA A 44 5.53 -7.40 -0.66
N LEU A 45 5.63 -6.13 -0.27
CA LEU A 45 4.86 -5.55 0.83
C LEU A 45 3.36 -5.65 0.56
N THR A 46 2.92 -5.24 -0.64
CA THR A 46 1.52 -5.29 -1.05
C THR A 46 0.99 -6.72 -1.04
N ALA A 47 1.77 -7.70 -1.52
CA ALA A 47 1.40 -9.11 -1.47
C ALA A 47 1.18 -9.59 -0.01
N THR A 48 2.09 -9.24 0.89
CA THR A 48 1.97 -9.57 2.32
C THR A 48 0.73 -8.91 2.96
N GLU A 49 0.46 -7.64 2.64
CA GLU A 49 -0.74 -6.95 3.11
C GLU A 49 -2.03 -7.60 2.61
N VAL A 50 -2.07 -8.03 1.34
CA VAL A 50 -3.25 -8.71 0.77
C VAL A 50 -3.48 -10.04 1.47
N ILE A 51 -2.43 -10.82 1.73
CA ILE A 51 -2.52 -12.07 2.50
C ILE A 51 -3.11 -11.79 3.89
N LEU A 52 -2.53 -10.86 4.63
CA LEU A 52 -3.00 -10.51 5.98
C LEU A 52 -4.46 -10.01 5.98
N LYS A 53 -4.86 -9.18 5.01
CA LYS A 53 -6.24 -8.70 4.85
C LYS A 53 -7.20 -9.85 4.56
N THR A 54 -6.77 -10.81 3.74
CA THR A 54 -7.57 -11.99 3.39
C THR A 54 -7.76 -12.92 4.59
N ASP A 55 -6.68 -13.17 5.36
CA ASP A 55 -6.75 -13.97 6.58
C ASP A 55 -7.68 -13.35 7.63
N LYS A 56 -7.58 -12.03 7.84
CA LYS A 56 -8.48 -11.29 8.73
C LYS A 56 -9.93 -11.36 8.25
N ALA A 57 -10.17 -11.25 6.94
CA ALA A 57 -11.52 -11.35 6.39
C ALA A 57 -12.09 -12.77 6.53
N TYR A 58 -11.26 -13.80 6.34
CA TYR A 58 -11.65 -15.20 6.58
C TYR A 58 -12.04 -15.42 8.05
N ALA A 59 -11.19 -15.00 8.99
CA ALA A 59 -11.47 -15.09 10.42
C ALA A 59 -12.77 -14.36 10.81
N LEU A 60 -13.04 -13.20 10.19
CA LEU A 60 -14.27 -12.45 10.43
C LEU A 60 -15.51 -13.22 9.93
N VAL A 61 -15.42 -13.94 8.80
CA VAL A 61 -16.55 -14.78 8.34
C VAL A 61 -16.78 -15.93 9.30
N VAL A 62 -15.73 -16.64 9.75
CA VAL A 62 -15.85 -17.72 10.74
C VAL A 62 -16.50 -17.19 12.02
N LYS A 63 -16.03 -16.05 12.55
CA LYS A 63 -16.61 -15.40 13.73
C LYS A 63 -18.10 -15.07 13.52
N ALA A 64 -18.46 -14.52 12.37
CA ALA A 64 -19.86 -14.17 12.05
C ALA A 64 -20.76 -15.42 11.95
N GLN A 65 -20.24 -16.54 11.44
CA GLN A 65 -20.97 -17.83 11.42
C GLN A 65 -21.25 -18.34 12.83
N GLU A 66 -20.24 -18.31 13.71
CA GLU A 66 -20.42 -18.74 15.09
C GLU A 66 -21.38 -17.80 15.86
N MET A 67 -21.27 -16.49 15.67
CA MET A 67 -22.22 -15.53 16.25
C MET A 67 -23.67 -15.78 15.80
N LYS A 68 -23.86 -16.13 14.52
CA LYS A 68 -25.20 -16.52 14.03
C LYS A 68 -25.70 -17.77 14.73
N LYS A 69 -24.88 -18.81 14.88
CA LYS A 69 -25.25 -20.04 15.60
C LYS A 69 -25.66 -19.75 17.05
N VAL A 70 -24.92 -18.88 17.73
CA VAL A 70 -25.25 -18.45 19.11
C VAL A 70 -26.60 -17.71 19.14
N ALA A 71 -26.84 -16.78 18.22
CA ALA A 71 -28.11 -16.06 18.13
C ALA A 71 -29.30 -16.99 17.86
N ASP A 72 -29.15 -17.96 16.96
CA ASP A 72 -30.17 -18.96 16.65
C ASP A 72 -30.49 -19.83 17.88
N LYS A 73 -29.46 -20.33 18.59
CA LYS A 73 -29.63 -21.12 19.82
C LYS A 73 -30.32 -20.31 20.93
N TYR A 74 -29.90 -19.07 21.13
CA TYR A 74 -30.50 -18.19 22.14
C TYR A 74 -31.98 -17.92 21.86
N ASN A 75 -32.35 -17.68 20.60
CA ASN A 75 -33.75 -17.54 20.20
C ASN A 75 -34.56 -18.80 20.48
N ALA A 76 -33.99 -19.99 20.18
CA ALA A 76 -34.66 -21.27 20.44
C ALA A 76 -34.96 -21.44 21.97
N VAL A 77 -33.98 -21.16 22.80
CA VAL A 77 -34.18 -21.18 24.30
C VAL A 77 -35.25 -20.21 24.74
N LEU A 78 -35.29 -18.98 24.20
CA LEU A 78 -36.32 -18.00 24.55
C LEU A 78 -37.72 -18.41 24.09
N ARG A 79 -37.83 -19.08 22.93
CA ARG A 79 -39.13 -19.63 22.47
C ARG A 79 -39.65 -20.73 23.39
N GLU A 80 -38.77 -21.62 23.83
CA GLU A 80 -39.12 -22.64 24.81
C GLU A 80 -39.51 -22.03 26.18
N LEU A 81 -38.71 -21.05 26.64
CA LEU A 81 -39.02 -20.32 27.88
C LEU A 81 -40.37 -19.61 27.77
N LEU A 82 -40.69 -18.97 26.65
CA LEU A 82 -42.00 -18.33 26.44
C LEU A 82 -43.15 -19.35 26.55
N SER A 83 -43.02 -20.48 25.90
CA SER A 83 -44.03 -21.56 25.99
C SER A 83 -44.27 -22.05 27.39
N ASN A 84 -43.19 -22.21 28.20
CA ASN A 84 -43.25 -22.64 29.57
C ASN A 84 -43.91 -21.58 30.48
N VAL A 85 -43.55 -20.31 30.29
CA VAL A 85 -44.11 -19.17 31.10
C VAL A 85 -45.60 -18.94 30.72
N GLU A 86 -45.96 -19.04 29.43
CA GLU A 86 -47.37 -18.97 29.01
C GLU A 86 -48.22 -20.08 29.62
N SER A 87 -47.70 -21.34 29.64
CA SER A 87 -48.35 -22.44 30.30
C SER A 87 -48.56 -22.20 31.79
N ALA A 88 -47.53 -21.74 32.49
CA ALA A 88 -47.58 -21.37 33.92
C ALA A 88 -48.59 -20.25 34.19
N TYR A 89 -48.67 -19.26 33.30
CA TYR A 89 -49.68 -18.18 33.39
C TYR A 89 -51.13 -18.72 33.25
N LYS A 90 -51.36 -19.56 32.26
CA LYS A 90 -52.68 -20.21 32.05
C LYS A 90 -53.15 -21.01 33.26
N HIS A 91 -52.23 -21.57 34.05
CA HIS A 91 -52.53 -22.30 35.29
C HIS A 91 -52.50 -21.39 36.55
N GLY A 92 -52.38 -20.05 36.39
CA GLY A 92 -52.39 -19.11 37.49
C GLY A 92 -51.12 -19.09 38.36
N LEU A 93 -50.02 -19.74 37.89
CA LEU A 93 -48.75 -19.85 38.64
C LEU A 93 -47.82 -18.67 38.40
N LYS A 94 -48.05 -17.89 37.37
CA LYS A 94 -47.20 -16.73 37.00
C LYS A 94 -48.06 -15.54 36.57
N PRO A 95 -47.65 -14.29 36.85
CA PRO A 95 -48.35 -13.08 36.41
C PRO A 95 -48.11 -12.84 34.90
N GLN A 96 -49.06 -12.16 34.25
CA GLN A 96 -48.98 -11.77 32.82
C GLN A 96 -47.72 -10.96 32.51
N ASN A 97 -47.22 -10.16 33.45
CA ASN A 97 -46.02 -9.37 33.27
C ASN A 97 -44.78 -10.22 32.98
N ASP A 98 -44.69 -11.46 33.49
CA ASP A 98 -43.58 -12.34 33.21
C ASP A 98 -43.63 -12.87 31.74
N VAL A 99 -44.82 -13.13 31.22
CA VAL A 99 -45.02 -13.46 29.81
C VAL A 99 -44.53 -12.31 28.91
N LEU A 100 -44.99 -11.08 29.22
CA LEU A 100 -44.58 -9.88 28.44
C LEU A 100 -43.08 -9.64 28.48
N LYS A 101 -42.40 -9.85 29.60
CA LYS A 101 -40.94 -9.73 29.71
C LYS A 101 -40.20 -10.71 28.79
N VAL A 102 -40.66 -11.96 28.76
CA VAL A 102 -40.04 -12.98 27.86
C VAL A 102 -40.32 -12.64 26.43
N GLN A 103 -41.52 -12.15 26.08
CA GLN A 103 -41.87 -11.74 24.73
C GLN A 103 -41.03 -10.58 24.22
N VAL A 104 -40.72 -9.58 25.07
CA VAL A 104 -39.78 -8.50 24.72
C VAL A 104 -38.38 -9.06 24.41
N LYS A 105 -37.87 -9.99 25.25
CA LYS A 105 -36.57 -10.63 25.01
C LYS A 105 -36.55 -11.45 23.72
N LEU A 106 -37.67 -12.13 23.40
CA LEU A 106 -37.79 -12.86 22.13
C LEU A 106 -37.69 -11.92 20.91
N ASN A 107 -38.40 -10.78 20.96
CA ASN A 107 -38.33 -9.78 19.89
C ASN A 107 -36.91 -9.22 19.72
N GLU A 108 -36.20 -8.98 20.82
CA GLU A 108 -34.80 -8.56 20.83
C GLU A 108 -33.88 -9.64 20.19
N SER A 109 -34.15 -10.92 20.49
CA SER A 109 -33.37 -12.03 19.93
C SER A 109 -33.58 -12.18 18.42
N GLU A 110 -34.83 -11.98 17.93
CA GLU A 110 -35.12 -11.99 16.49
C GLU A 110 -34.36 -10.86 15.75
N LEU A 111 -34.29 -9.67 16.35
CA LEU A 111 -33.46 -8.60 15.81
C LEU A 111 -31.98 -8.98 15.80
N SER A 112 -31.49 -9.68 16.85
CA SER A 112 -30.11 -10.15 16.93
C SER A 112 -29.77 -11.16 15.85
N ILE A 113 -30.67 -12.09 15.52
CA ILE A 113 -30.50 -13.01 14.38
C ILE A 113 -30.36 -12.23 13.08
N ARG A 114 -31.24 -11.26 12.83
CA ARG A 114 -31.16 -10.45 11.60
C ARG A 114 -29.86 -9.67 11.48
N LYS A 115 -29.36 -9.12 12.60
CA LYS A 115 -28.05 -8.46 12.65
C LYS A 115 -26.92 -9.44 12.35
N ALA A 116 -26.94 -10.64 12.92
CA ALA A 116 -25.93 -11.66 12.68
C ALA A 116 -25.94 -12.15 11.21
N GLU A 117 -27.10 -12.34 10.60
CA GLU A 117 -27.25 -12.69 9.18
C GLU A 117 -26.65 -11.61 8.26
N ASN A 118 -26.97 -10.34 8.55
CA ASN A 118 -26.41 -9.23 7.80
C ASN A 118 -24.88 -9.13 7.94
N ALA A 119 -24.36 -9.31 9.17
CA ALA A 119 -22.93 -9.31 9.44
C ALA A 119 -22.22 -10.45 8.67
N LEU A 120 -22.77 -11.65 8.69
CA LEU A 120 -22.24 -12.80 7.95
C LEU A 120 -22.23 -12.53 6.44
N ARG A 121 -23.31 -12.01 5.89
CA ARG A 121 -23.39 -11.66 4.47
C ARG A 121 -22.35 -10.64 4.06
N LEU A 122 -22.20 -9.55 4.85
CA LEU A 122 -21.21 -8.50 4.57
C LEU A 122 -19.77 -9.02 4.70
N ALA A 123 -19.48 -9.84 5.71
CA ALA A 123 -18.17 -10.45 5.88
C ALA A 123 -17.83 -11.36 4.69
N THR A 124 -18.78 -12.17 4.23
CA THR A 124 -18.61 -13.04 3.05
C THR A 124 -18.38 -12.23 1.77
N MET A 125 -19.14 -11.15 1.56
CA MET A 125 -18.94 -10.24 0.42
C MET A 125 -17.55 -9.60 0.43
N ASN A 126 -17.06 -9.18 1.61
CA ASN A 126 -15.72 -8.62 1.76
C ASN A 126 -14.62 -9.65 1.44
N LEU A 127 -14.78 -10.89 1.90
CA LEU A 127 -13.86 -11.96 1.55
C LEU A 127 -13.88 -12.25 0.04
N CYS A 128 -15.06 -12.32 -0.59
CA CYS A 128 -15.17 -12.47 -2.05
C CYS A 128 -14.45 -11.36 -2.81
N HIS A 129 -14.57 -10.11 -2.35
CA HIS A 129 -13.87 -8.97 -2.94
C HIS A 129 -12.35 -9.15 -2.89
N LEU A 130 -11.81 -9.53 -1.72
CA LEU A 130 -10.36 -9.70 -1.53
C LEU A 130 -9.77 -10.84 -2.35
N ILE A 131 -10.52 -11.93 -2.56
CA ILE A 131 -10.08 -13.08 -3.38
C ILE A 131 -10.45 -12.94 -4.87
N GLY A 132 -10.96 -11.77 -5.28
CA GLY A 132 -11.27 -11.48 -6.68
C GLY A 132 -12.49 -12.22 -7.23
N LYS A 133 -13.40 -12.70 -6.36
CA LYS A 133 -14.68 -13.31 -6.78
C LYS A 133 -15.81 -12.29 -6.82
N PRO A 134 -16.87 -12.53 -7.62
CA PRO A 134 -18.08 -11.71 -7.58
C PRO A 134 -18.64 -11.61 -6.15
N LEU A 135 -19.10 -10.42 -5.75
CA LEU A 135 -19.55 -10.13 -4.37
C LEU A 135 -20.68 -11.05 -3.86
N VAL A 136 -21.48 -11.59 -4.76
CA VAL A 136 -22.65 -12.45 -4.45
C VAL A 136 -22.33 -13.93 -4.70
N SER A 137 -21.05 -14.32 -4.67
CA SER A 137 -20.66 -15.72 -4.82
C SER A 137 -21.05 -16.53 -3.59
N ASP A 138 -21.65 -17.70 -3.81
CA ASP A 138 -21.87 -18.69 -2.75
C ASP A 138 -20.55 -19.41 -2.47
N ILE A 139 -19.85 -18.98 -1.43
CA ILE A 139 -18.62 -19.62 -0.95
C ILE A 139 -18.91 -20.37 0.34
N ARG A 140 -18.57 -21.66 0.35
CA ARG A 140 -18.60 -22.48 1.57
C ARG A 140 -17.25 -22.37 2.28
N ILE A 141 -17.31 -21.97 3.53
CA ILE A 141 -16.14 -21.89 4.39
C ILE A 141 -16.19 -23.09 5.33
N SER A 142 -15.09 -23.83 5.44
CA SER A 142 -15.01 -25.04 6.26
C SER A 142 -15.22 -24.80 7.75
N GLY A 143 -15.09 -23.55 8.21
CA GLY A 143 -15.28 -23.19 9.63
C GLY A 143 -14.12 -23.57 10.53
N ASP A 144 -13.17 -24.33 10.03
CA ASP A 144 -11.97 -24.68 10.78
C ASP A 144 -10.94 -23.58 10.64
N TYR A 145 -10.73 -22.83 11.71
CA TYR A 145 -9.57 -21.95 11.81
C TYR A 145 -8.40 -22.78 12.37
N PRO A 146 -7.24 -22.75 11.73
CA PRO A 146 -6.11 -23.53 12.23
C PRO A 146 -5.81 -23.12 13.68
N ALA A 147 -5.71 -24.12 14.55
CA ALA A 147 -5.35 -23.91 15.94
C ALA A 147 -4.01 -23.17 16.00
N VAL A 148 -3.96 -22.08 16.75
CA VAL A 148 -2.70 -21.37 16.98
C VAL A 148 -1.76 -22.29 17.71
N GLU A 149 -0.62 -22.61 17.11
CA GLU A 149 0.40 -23.42 17.77
C GLU A 149 0.82 -22.78 19.10
N LYS A 150 0.61 -23.53 20.19
CA LYS A 150 1.05 -23.09 21.52
C LYS A 150 2.58 -23.11 21.52
N GLY A 151 3.22 -21.94 21.62
CA GLY A 151 4.66 -21.85 21.83
C GLY A 151 5.45 -21.08 20.78
N MET A 152 4.83 -20.42 19.83
CA MET A 152 5.54 -19.49 18.96
C MET A 152 5.93 -18.24 19.78
N ASP A 153 7.18 -18.28 20.29
CA ASP A 153 7.77 -17.13 20.99
C ASP A 153 8.13 -16.07 19.91
N VAL A 154 7.35 -15.01 19.82
CA VAL A 154 7.62 -13.92 18.87
C VAL A 154 8.72 -13.07 19.46
N GLN A 155 9.96 -13.35 19.05
CA GLN A 155 11.09 -12.48 19.41
C GLN A 155 10.95 -11.12 18.69
N VAL A 156 10.65 -10.10 19.47
CA VAL A 156 10.48 -8.69 19.03
C VAL A 156 11.85 -8.02 18.82
N SER A 157 12.76 -8.60 18.02
CA SER A 157 14.13 -8.09 18.01
C SER A 157 14.64 -7.52 16.68
N ASP A 158 14.02 -7.81 15.55
CA ASP A 158 14.61 -7.41 14.28
C ASP A 158 13.60 -6.85 13.28
N ILE A 159 13.56 -5.53 13.18
CA ILE A 159 12.77 -4.81 12.18
C ILE A 159 13.45 -4.79 10.80
N SER A 160 14.73 -5.18 10.70
CA SER A 160 15.51 -5.10 9.46
C SER A 160 15.02 -6.07 8.39
N ALA A 161 14.32 -7.13 8.78
CA ALA A 161 13.71 -8.11 7.88
C ALA A 161 12.41 -7.58 7.22
N ARG A 162 11.86 -6.47 7.69
CA ARG A 162 10.63 -5.88 7.13
C ARG A 162 10.92 -5.16 5.80
N PRO A 163 10.10 -5.38 4.77
CA PRO A 163 10.24 -4.67 3.49
C PRO A 163 10.19 -3.14 3.63
N GLU A 164 9.40 -2.63 4.58
CA GLU A 164 9.27 -1.19 4.85
C GLU A 164 10.59 -0.57 5.28
N TYR A 165 11.39 -1.29 6.11
CA TYR A 165 12.71 -0.84 6.51
C TYR A 165 13.64 -0.67 5.30
N ALA A 166 13.66 -1.68 4.41
CA ALA A 166 14.48 -1.64 3.20
C ALA A 166 14.02 -0.53 2.22
N ILE A 167 12.72 -0.26 2.11
CA ILE A 167 12.17 0.83 1.31
C ILE A 167 12.66 2.18 1.82
N LEU A 168 12.62 2.42 3.13
CA LEU A 168 13.10 3.66 3.75
C LEU A 168 14.59 3.87 3.54
N ASP A 169 15.39 2.79 3.63
CA ASP A 169 16.84 2.87 3.35
C ASP A 169 17.12 3.30 1.90
N LYS A 170 16.42 2.70 0.93
CA LYS A 170 16.51 3.12 -0.47
C LYS A 170 16.05 4.55 -0.71
N GLN A 171 15.05 5.02 0.02
CA GLN A 171 14.59 6.41 -0.05
C GLN A 171 15.66 7.40 0.42
N VAL A 172 16.37 7.09 1.49
CA VAL A 172 17.53 7.86 1.95
C VAL A 172 18.66 7.85 0.92
N GLU A 173 18.96 6.68 0.32
CA GLU A 173 19.93 6.58 -0.76
C GLU A 173 19.55 7.46 -1.97
N ILE A 174 18.28 7.47 -2.39
CA ILE A 174 17.78 8.32 -3.49
C ILE A 174 17.97 9.79 -3.16
N ALA A 175 17.63 10.22 -1.94
CA ALA A 175 17.87 11.60 -1.50
C ALA A 175 19.36 11.95 -1.53
N GLY A 176 20.25 11.01 -1.20
CA GLY A 176 21.70 11.16 -1.33
C GLY A 176 22.16 11.34 -2.80
N GLN A 177 21.57 10.57 -3.74
CA GLN A 177 21.86 10.75 -5.17
C GLN A 177 21.29 12.08 -5.70
N GLN A 178 20.17 12.57 -5.17
CA GLN A 178 19.64 13.88 -5.52
C GLN A 178 20.61 15.02 -5.14
N VAL A 179 21.30 14.89 -4.00
CA VAL A 179 22.39 15.84 -3.63
C VAL A 179 23.51 15.80 -4.66
N ARG A 180 23.91 14.61 -5.13
CA ARG A 180 24.94 14.45 -6.17
C ARG A 180 24.49 15.04 -7.51
N LEU A 181 23.24 14.82 -7.88
CA LEU A 181 22.63 15.36 -9.09
C LEU A 181 22.65 16.90 -9.06
N ASN A 182 22.24 17.52 -7.95
CA ASN A 182 22.28 18.99 -7.83
C ASN A 182 23.73 19.53 -7.79
N ARG A 183 24.68 18.79 -7.19
CA ARG A 183 26.10 19.13 -7.24
C ARG A 183 26.67 19.14 -8.66
N SER A 184 26.18 18.24 -9.54
CA SER A 184 26.65 18.16 -10.92
C SER A 184 26.39 19.45 -11.70
N GLU A 185 25.43 20.26 -11.28
CA GLU A 185 25.13 21.56 -11.90
C GLU A 185 26.21 22.63 -11.65
N LEU A 186 27.10 22.41 -10.66
CA LEU A 186 28.23 23.24 -10.37
C LEU A 186 29.48 22.89 -11.18
N LEU A 187 29.49 21.76 -11.88
CA LEU A 187 30.63 21.21 -12.59
C LEU A 187 30.53 21.48 -14.10
N PRO A 188 31.68 21.50 -14.80
CA PRO A 188 31.69 21.63 -16.26
C PRO A 188 30.88 20.51 -16.94
N LYS A 189 30.36 20.80 -18.12
CA LYS A 189 29.70 19.84 -19.01
C LYS A 189 30.43 19.79 -20.33
N VAL A 190 30.69 18.58 -20.84
CA VAL A 190 31.36 18.35 -22.12
C VAL A 190 30.49 17.43 -22.94
N GLY A 191 30.18 17.83 -24.16
CA GLY A 191 29.42 17.05 -25.11
C GLY A 191 30.00 17.16 -26.52
N ILE A 192 29.80 16.13 -27.33
CA ILE A 192 30.08 16.15 -28.76
C ILE A 192 28.76 16.03 -29.53
N MET A 193 28.62 16.81 -30.55
CA MET A 193 27.46 16.80 -31.44
C MET A 193 27.94 16.60 -32.88
N GLY A 194 27.33 15.67 -33.58
CA GLY A 194 27.48 15.48 -35.04
C GLY A 194 26.15 15.76 -35.72
N SER A 195 26.15 16.58 -36.76
CA SER A 195 24.98 16.73 -37.60
C SER A 195 25.28 16.60 -39.07
N TYR A 196 24.30 16.11 -39.82
CA TYR A 196 24.21 16.15 -41.24
C TYR A 196 22.91 16.82 -41.62
N ASP A 197 23.04 18.00 -42.25
CA ASP A 197 21.91 18.82 -42.64
C ASP A 197 21.89 18.96 -44.15
N TYR A 198 20.75 18.72 -44.79
CA TYR A 198 20.55 18.84 -46.24
C TYR A 198 19.52 19.94 -46.49
N VAL A 199 19.89 20.85 -47.42
CA VAL A 199 19.02 21.96 -47.85
C VAL A 199 18.86 21.87 -49.35
N HIS A 200 17.60 21.86 -49.84
CA HIS A 200 17.24 21.81 -51.22
C HIS A 200 16.21 22.91 -51.52
N GLY A 201 16.33 23.53 -52.72
CA GLY A 201 15.32 24.45 -53.25
C GLY A 201 15.48 25.89 -52.79
N PHE A 202 16.63 26.31 -52.25
CA PHE A 202 16.86 27.72 -52.02
C PHE A 202 17.21 28.42 -53.35
N GLU A 203 16.15 28.93 -54.02
CA GLU A 203 16.22 29.64 -55.28
C GLU A 203 15.93 31.12 -55.10
N LEU A 204 16.73 31.97 -55.79
CA LEU A 204 16.48 33.39 -55.89
C LEU A 204 16.47 33.78 -57.36
N ASN A 205 15.34 34.34 -57.86
CA ASN A 205 15.16 34.71 -59.27
C ASN A 205 15.44 33.57 -60.26
N ASP A 206 14.90 32.39 -59.99
CA ASP A 206 15.06 31.16 -60.78
C ASP A 206 16.53 30.65 -60.82
N GLN A 207 17.42 31.14 -59.95
CA GLN A 207 18.77 30.61 -59.77
C GLN A 207 18.86 29.82 -58.45
N MET A 208 19.22 28.54 -58.57
CA MET A 208 19.42 27.65 -57.39
C MET A 208 20.69 28.09 -56.65
N LEU A 209 20.49 28.62 -55.44
CA LEU A 209 21.60 29.13 -54.61
C LEU A 209 22.12 28.07 -53.66
N MET A 210 21.25 27.09 -53.24
CA MET A 210 21.64 26.03 -52.34
C MET A 210 20.95 24.72 -52.68
N ASP A 211 21.72 23.70 -52.99
CA ASP A 211 21.36 22.28 -53.06
C ASP A 211 22.55 21.51 -52.53
N LYS A 212 22.68 21.42 -51.19
CA LYS A 212 23.91 20.90 -50.61
C LYS A 212 23.68 20.25 -49.25
N GLY A 213 24.30 19.09 -49.06
CA GLY A 213 24.49 18.47 -47.76
C GLY A 213 25.68 19.07 -47.01
N SER A 214 25.55 19.32 -45.76
CA SER A 214 26.64 19.75 -44.86
C SER A 214 26.78 18.80 -43.70
N PHE A 215 28.03 18.43 -43.39
CA PHE A 215 28.36 17.66 -42.20
C PHE A 215 29.06 18.56 -41.19
N SER A 216 28.69 18.50 -39.94
CA SER A 216 29.37 19.23 -38.88
C SER A 216 29.62 18.36 -37.65
N VAL A 217 30.76 18.60 -36.97
CA VAL A 217 31.08 18.04 -35.65
C VAL A 217 31.44 19.17 -34.76
N LEU A 218 30.79 19.24 -33.61
CA LEU A 218 30.96 20.29 -32.61
C LEU A 218 31.29 19.67 -31.25
N LEU A 219 32.39 20.10 -30.65
CA LEU A 219 32.72 19.86 -29.24
C LEU A 219 32.21 21.05 -28.42
N ASN A 220 31.28 20.77 -27.52
CA ASN A 220 30.73 21.80 -26.62
C ASN A 220 31.28 21.60 -25.19
N VAL A 221 31.90 22.65 -24.65
CA VAL A 221 32.34 22.72 -23.26
C VAL A 221 31.62 23.88 -22.60
N SER A 222 30.79 23.59 -21.61
CA SER A 222 30.01 24.60 -20.86
C SER A 222 30.40 24.54 -19.40
N THR A 223 30.86 25.68 -18.87
CA THR A 223 31.21 25.84 -17.45
C THR A 223 30.41 26.98 -16.83
N PRO A 224 29.65 26.71 -15.74
CA PRO A 224 28.92 27.78 -15.06
C PRO A 224 29.91 28.65 -14.25
N LEU A 225 30.10 29.91 -14.65
CA LEU A 225 30.99 30.83 -13.96
C LEU A 225 30.29 31.56 -12.83
N PHE A 226 29.08 32.06 -13.06
CA PHE A 226 28.32 32.81 -12.07
C PHE A 226 26.80 32.53 -12.17
N HIS A 227 26.10 32.44 -11.04
CA HIS A 227 24.68 32.09 -10.98
C HIS A 227 23.97 32.58 -9.71
N PHE A 228 24.44 33.69 -9.14
CA PHE A 228 23.84 34.40 -7.99
C PHE A 228 23.45 33.49 -6.80
N GLY A 229 24.20 32.43 -6.57
CA GLY A 229 23.95 31.48 -5.47
C GLY A 229 22.82 30.43 -5.72
N GLU A 230 22.09 30.49 -6.82
CA GLU A 230 20.98 29.58 -7.11
C GLU A 230 21.37 28.10 -6.96
N ARG A 231 22.43 27.67 -7.64
CA ARG A 231 22.88 26.28 -7.66
C ARG A 231 23.40 25.80 -6.30
N SER A 232 24.10 26.66 -5.58
CA SER A 232 24.55 26.33 -4.23
C SER A 232 23.40 26.22 -3.24
N ASN A 233 22.37 27.06 -3.39
CA ASN A 233 21.13 26.96 -2.62
C ASN A 233 20.35 25.68 -2.95
N LYS A 234 20.30 25.25 -4.23
CA LYS A 234 19.74 23.95 -4.61
C LYS A 234 20.44 22.77 -3.94
N VAL A 235 21.77 22.81 -3.84
CA VAL A 235 22.53 21.79 -3.12
C VAL A 235 22.22 21.82 -1.62
N ARG A 236 22.11 23.02 -1.00
CA ARG A 236 21.73 23.15 0.42
C ARG A 236 20.32 22.62 0.67
N ALA A 237 19.37 22.95 -0.18
CA ALA A 237 18.00 22.43 -0.11
C ALA A 237 17.95 20.90 -0.23
N ALA A 238 18.70 20.33 -1.18
CA ALA A 238 18.79 18.87 -1.32
C ALA A 238 19.44 18.19 -0.10
N LYS A 239 20.45 18.81 0.53
CA LYS A 239 21.03 18.30 1.77
C LYS A 239 20.04 18.35 2.94
N ALA A 240 19.24 19.41 3.05
CA ALA A 240 18.19 19.51 4.05
C ALA A 240 17.13 18.41 3.85
N LYS A 241 16.75 18.13 2.59
CA LYS A 241 15.83 17.05 2.24
C LYS A 241 16.41 15.67 2.57
N LEU A 242 17.71 15.44 2.34
CA LEU A 242 18.39 14.22 2.77
C LEU A 242 18.34 14.04 4.29
N MET A 243 18.58 15.13 5.05
CA MET A 243 18.48 15.09 6.51
C MET A 243 17.05 14.80 6.96
N GLN A 244 16.06 15.42 6.32
CA GLN A 244 14.64 15.11 6.56
C GLN A 244 14.35 13.63 6.33
N SER A 245 14.78 13.05 5.20
CA SER A 245 14.55 11.62 4.91
C SER A 245 15.20 10.69 5.94
N ARG A 246 16.35 11.06 6.52
CA ARG A 246 16.97 10.29 7.61
C ARG A 246 16.16 10.33 8.90
N LEU A 247 15.67 11.52 9.27
CA LEU A 247 14.81 11.65 10.45
C LEU A 247 13.47 10.94 10.27
N GLU A 248 12.92 10.96 9.05
CA GLU A 248 11.73 10.18 8.70
C GLU A 248 11.98 8.67 8.83
N GLN A 249 13.15 8.18 8.38
CA GLN A 249 13.56 6.79 8.55
C GLN A 249 13.67 6.41 10.04
N GLU A 250 14.33 7.25 10.85
CA GLU A 250 14.50 7.03 12.28
C GLU A 250 13.14 6.97 12.99
N ASN A 251 12.27 7.94 12.74
CA ASN A 251 10.91 7.97 13.29
C ASN A 251 10.07 6.75 12.88
N MET A 252 10.15 6.34 11.61
CA MET A 252 9.44 5.14 11.14
C MET A 252 9.99 3.84 11.74
N ASN A 253 11.29 3.77 12.00
CA ASN A 253 11.89 2.63 12.70
C ASN A 253 11.36 2.51 14.13
N GLU A 254 11.21 3.62 14.84
CA GLU A 254 10.58 3.65 16.17
C GLU A 254 9.12 3.23 16.12
N GLN A 255 8.36 3.71 15.13
CA GLN A 255 6.97 3.31 14.93
C GLN A 255 6.84 1.81 14.63
N MET A 256 7.68 1.26 13.76
CA MET A 256 7.70 -0.19 13.47
C MET A 256 7.99 -1.03 14.71
N MET A 257 8.90 -0.56 15.60
CA MET A 257 9.17 -1.23 16.87
C MET A 257 7.97 -1.18 17.82
N LEU A 258 7.28 -0.04 17.90
CA LEU A 258 6.05 0.09 18.68
C LEU A 258 4.93 -0.82 18.16
N GLU A 259 4.72 -0.87 16.83
CA GLU A 259 3.74 -1.77 16.22
C GLU A 259 4.04 -3.24 16.51
N LEU A 260 5.31 -3.64 16.42
CA LEU A 260 5.72 -5.01 16.70
C LEU A 260 5.50 -5.38 18.18
N THR A 261 5.85 -4.46 19.09
CA THR A 261 5.59 -4.63 20.53
C THR A 261 4.09 -4.74 20.82
N GLN A 262 3.29 -3.87 20.22
CA GLN A 262 1.83 -3.93 20.38
C GLN A 262 1.24 -5.23 19.83
N ALA A 263 1.73 -5.70 18.67
CA ALA A 263 1.28 -6.96 18.10
C ALA A 263 1.61 -8.16 18.99
N ALA A 264 2.81 -8.17 19.61
CA ALA A 264 3.22 -9.20 20.57
C ALA A 264 2.31 -9.20 21.82
N ASN A 265 2.08 -8.02 22.40
CA ASN A 265 1.18 -7.88 23.56
C ASN A 265 -0.25 -8.34 23.22
N ASN A 266 -0.79 -7.92 22.07
CA ASN A 266 -2.13 -8.34 21.63
C ASN A 266 -2.22 -9.87 21.44
N LEU A 267 -1.14 -10.53 20.99
CA LEU A 267 -1.11 -11.97 20.87
C LEU A 267 -1.16 -12.66 22.24
N ASP A 268 -0.40 -12.16 23.21
CA ASP A 268 -0.39 -12.70 24.58
C ASP A 268 -1.73 -12.50 25.28
N GLU A 269 -2.34 -11.31 25.11
CA GLU A 269 -3.70 -11.03 25.61
C GLU A 269 -4.74 -11.98 24.99
N ALA A 270 -4.70 -12.18 23.66
CA ALA A 270 -5.62 -13.08 22.97
C ALA A 270 -5.45 -14.55 23.40
N ARG A 271 -4.23 -14.99 23.69
CA ARG A 271 -3.95 -16.33 24.23
C ARG A 271 -4.58 -16.51 25.61
N LEU A 272 -4.38 -15.54 26.49
CA LEU A 272 -4.98 -15.55 27.84
C LEU A 272 -6.51 -15.52 27.76
N GLU A 273 -7.09 -14.67 26.89
CA GLU A 273 -8.54 -14.59 26.67
C GLU A 273 -9.11 -15.95 26.21
N SER A 274 -8.46 -16.64 25.28
CA SER A 274 -8.85 -17.97 24.83
C SER A 274 -8.84 -18.98 25.99
N GLU A 275 -7.76 -19.02 26.80
CA GLU A 275 -7.64 -19.93 27.94
C GLU A 275 -8.70 -19.67 29.00
N LEU A 276 -8.99 -18.40 29.32
CA LEU A 276 -10.02 -18.02 30.28
C LEU A 276 -11.43 -18.34 29.75
N SER A 277 -11.65 -18.20 28.45
CA SER A 277 -12.92 -18.55 27.80
C SER A 277 -13.21 -20.06 27.87
N ASP A 278 -12.19 -20.89 27.60
CA ASP A 278 -12.29 -22.34 27.72
C ASP A 278 -12.63 -22.77 29.16
N ARG A 279 -11.95 -22.18 30.16
CA ARG A 279 -12.25 -22.45 31.59
C ARG A 279 -13.67 -22.01 31.97
N SER A 280 -14.11 -20.83 31.44
CA SER A 280 -15.45 -20.31 31.75
C SER A 280 -16.53 -21.19 31.13
N LEU A 281 -16.27 -21.76 29.94
CA LEU A 281 -17.18 -22.69 29.28
C LEU A 281 -17.35 -23.96 30.12
N LEU A 282 -16.25 -24.59 30.59
CA LEU A 282 -16.29 -25.76 31.43
C LEU A 282 -17.08 -25.50 32.74
N GLN A 283 -16.84 -24.35 33.38
CA GLN A 283 -17.59 -23.96 34.61
C GLN A 283 -19.09 -23.74 34.33
N ALA A 284 -19.44 -23.18 33.18
CA ALA A 284 -20.84 -23.00 32.82
C ALA A 284 -21.54 -24.35 32.52
N GLU A 285 -20.85 -25.31 31.92
CA GLU A 285 -21.35 -26.65 31.68
C GLU A 285 -21.53 -27.45 32.98
N GLU A 286 -20.65 -27.27 34.00
CA GLU A 286 -20.78 -27.91 35.30
C GLU A 286 -21.96 -27.32 36.14
N ASN A 287 -22.38 -26.10 35.87
CA ASN A 287 -23.45 -25.42 36.57
C ASN A 287 -24.85 -25.65 35.98
N MET A 288 -24.97 -26.35 34.86
CA MET A 288 -26.25 -26.68 34.25
C MET A 288 -26.76 -28.04 34.68
#